data_e4daf3ab7dde2ac1596662f6f4bc2842
#
_entry.id   e4daf3ab7dde2ac1596662f6f4bc2842
#
_cell.length_a   1.000
_cell.length_b   1.000
_cell.length_c   1.000
_cell.angle_alpha   90.00
_cell.angle_beta   90.00
_cell.angle_gamma   90.00
#
_symmetry.space_group_name_H-M   'P 1'
#
loop_
_entity.id
_entity.type
_entity.pdbx_description
1 polymer ?
#
loop_
_entity_poly.entity_id
_entity_poly.type
_entity_poly.pdbx_seq_one_letter_code
_entity_poly.pdbx_strand_id
1 'polypeptide(L)'
;MPLLPDDALLGRLIAFDTTSRNSNLPLADFLCDYLDLPEVRISRVPSADGDKTNLVVWIGPEPTEDRRGLVLSGHMDVVPAEEDGWTSDPFTLTDGGDRWVARGACDMKGFLALATNLAAEAVEAGTERWRAPLALVFTYDEEVGTLGAKRLTESFPDAAALPRSAVIGEPTSLRVVRAHKGHVKVRLTLHGVSAHSGYPHLGANAIEPAGQVIEALAALRRELEAEAPFHRELFPEVPFVPLNIGTIHGGSAINVVPDRCAVEVGVRPLPGITSAELLARVERAARDAAAPFMPDFELLSDSPPMLLAEAAPIHRHLCALVGQTVGASVSYATDAGWLQRLGLDCAIFGPGTIEVAHKPNEHLPKAEFAAARELVARTIHHFCQEGG
;
A
#
# COMPACT_ATOMS: atom_id res chain seq x y z
N MET A 1 -29.18 -1.32 4.20
CA MET A 1 -29.59 -0.33 3.17
C MET A 1 -29.87 -1.08 1.84
N PRO A 2 -30.71 -0.54 0.89
CA PRO A 2 -30.79 -1.16 -0.44
C PRO A 2 -29.44 -1.07 -1.14
N LEU A 3 -29.10 -2.09 -1.96
CA LEU A 3 -27.88 -2.09 -2.73
C LEU A 3 -27.88 -0.92 -3.74
N LEU A 4 -26.78 -0.22 -3.81
CA LEU A 4 -26.57 0.87 -4.75
C LEU A 4 -25.97 0.32 -6.06
N PRO A 5 -26.29 0.92 -7.23
CA PRO A 5 -25.49 0.68 -8.43
C PRO A 5 -24.01 0.99 -8.18
N ASP A 6 -23.12 0.33 -8.91
CA ASP A 6 -21.66 0.43 -8.69
C ASP A 6 -21.15 1.87 -8.74
N ASP A 7 -21.62 2.67 -9.68
CA ASP A 7 -21.25 4.08 -9.83
C ASP A 7 -21.79 4.94 -8.67
N ALA A 8 -22.98 4.63 -8.19
CA ALA A 8 -23.55 5.32 -7.04
C ALA A 8 -22.79 4.97 -5.74
N LEU A 9 -22.41 3.70 -5.55
CA LEU A 9 -21.56 3.31 -4.41
C LEU A 9 -20.20 3.96 -4.51
N LEU A 10 -19.55 3.92 -5.67
CA LEU A 10 -18.27 4.59 -5.90
C LEU A 10 -18.37 6.08 -5.56
N GLY A 11 -19.42 6.77 -6.03
CA GLY A 11 -19.66 8.18 -5.72
C GLY A 11 -19.79 8.46 -4.22
N ARG A 12 -20.43 7.54 -3.49
CA ARG A 12 -20.52 7.63 -2.02
C ARG A 12 -19.17 7.45 -1.34
N LEU A 13 -18.34 6.50 -1.78
CA LEU A 13 -17.00 6.27 -1.22
C LEU A 13 -16.06 7.46 -1.51
N ILE A 14 -16.15 8.03 -2.72
CA ILE A 14 -15.36 9.20 -3.12
C ILE A 14 -15.70 10.43 -2.26
N ALA A 15 -16.96 10.63 -1.90
CA ALA A 15 -17.41 11.78 -1.11
C ALA A 15 -16.82 11.84 0.31
N PHE A 16 -16.23 10.76 0.81
CA PHE A 16 -15.45 10.77 2.04
C PHE A 16 -14.02 11.22 1.73
N ASP A 17 -13.61 12.38 2.23
CA ASP A 17 -12.19 12.77 2.20
C ASP A 17 -11.39 11.93 3.21
N THR A 18 -10.88 10.82 2.72
CA THR A 18 -10.00 9.92 3.46
C THR A 18 -8.53 10.12 3.08
N THR A 19 -8.13 11.35 2.75
CA THR A 19 -6.70 11.67 2.65
C THR A 19 -5.98 11.13 3.88
N SER A 20 -4.82 10.47 3.71
CA SER A 20 -4.16 9.71 4.80
C SER A 20 -3.89 10.51 6.09
N ARG A 21 -3.90 11.84 6.03
CA ARG A 21 -3.83 12.69 7.23
C ARG A 21 -5.17 12.81 8.00
N ASN A 22 -6.29 12.43 7.38
CA ASN A 22 -7.63 12.49 7.95
C ASN A 22 -8.04 11.13 8.53
N SER A 23 -9.05 11.14 9.40
CA SER A 23 -9.67 9.90 9.88
C SER A 23 -10.45 9.20 8.76
N ASN A 24 -10.33 7.86 8.70
CA ASN A 24 -11.15 7.04 7.79
C ASN A 24 -12.42 6.49 8.46
N LEU A 25 -12.67 6.81 9.73
CA LEU A 25 -13.81 6.28 10.48
C LEU A 25 -15.16 6.55 9.81
N PRO A 26 -15.45 7.75 9.25
CA PRO A 26 -16.73 7.99 8.57
C PRO A 26 -16.96 7.06 7.36
N LEU A 27 -15.92 6.76 6.58
CA LEU A 27 -16.00 5.79 5.49
C LEU A 27 -16.17 4.37 6.01
N ALA A 28 -15.42 4.00 7.05
CA ALA A 28 -15.53 2.70 7.68
C ALA A 28 -16.92 2.46 8.28
N ASP A 29 -17.51 3.48 8.94
CA ASP A 29 -18.88 3.42 9.46
C ASP A 29 -19.89 3.19 8.34
N PHE A 30 -19.78 3.96 7.24
CA PHE A 30 -20.64 3.77 6.07
C PHE A 30 -20.54 2.35 5.50
N LEU A 31 -19.34 1.80 5.35
CA LEU A 31 -19.13 0.43 4.84
C LEU A 31 -19.69 -0.62 5.81
N CYS A 32 -19.55 -0.41 7.12
CA CYS A 32 -20.18 -1.29 8.12
C CYS A 32 -21.70 -1.27 8.00
N ASP A 33 -22.34 -0.08 7.89
CA ASP A 33 -23.78 0.05 7.74
C ASP A 33 -24.28 -0.53 6.42
N TYR A 34 -23.48 -0.41 5.35
CA TYR A 34 -23.81 -0.96 4.03
C TYR A 34 -23.76 -2.48 4.01
N LEU A 35 -22.81 -3.07 4.71
CA LEU A 35 -22.58 -4.51 4.83
C LEU A 35 -23.22 -5.13 6.11
N ASP A 36 -24.07 -4.37 6.83
CA ASP A 36 -24.88 -4.92 7.92
C ASP A 36 -26.01 -5.77 7.34
N LEU A 37 -25.64 -6.97 6.89
CA LEU A 37 -26.50 -7.93 6.22
C LEU A 37 -26.51 -9.24 7.01
N PRO A 38 -27.57 -10.08 6.87
CA PRO A 38 -27.60 -11.40 7.52
C PRO A 38 -26.33 -12.22 7.19
N GLU A 39 -25.80 -12.92 8.19
CA GLU A 39 -24.64 -13.81 8.05
C GLU A 39 -23.32 -13.11 7.67
N VAL A 40 -23.27 -11.78 7.69
CA VAL A 40 -22.02 -11.01 7.56
C VAL A 40 -21.46 -10.71 8.94
N ARG A 41 -20.17 -11.00 9.12
CA ARG A 41 -19.42 -10.67 10.35
C ARG A 41 -18.38 -9.61 10.04
N ILE A 42 -18.42 -8.50 10.76
CA ILE A 42 -17.49 -7.39 10.57
C ILE A 42 -16.61 -7.24 11.82
N SER A 43 -15.31 -7.19 11.61
CA SER A 43 -14.31 -6.89 12.64
C SER A 43 -13.62 -5.58 12.32
N ARG A 44 -13.46 -4.72 13.32
CA ARG A 44 -12.67 -3.49 13.24
C ARG A 44 -11.33 -3.69 13.92
N VAL A 45 -10.24 -3.29 13.27
CA VAL A 45 -8.89 -3.32 13.84
C VAL A 45 -8.37 -1.88 13.88
N PRO A 46 -8.54 -1.20 15.04
CA PRO A 46 -8.23 0.23 15.14
C PRO A 46 -6.72 0.50 15.09
N SER A 47 -6.36 1.71 14.64
CA SER A 47 -5.03 2.29 14.81
C SER A 47 -4.66 2.40 16.28
N ALA A 48 -3.39 2.66 16.57
CA ALA A 48 -2.93 2.83 17.96
C ALA A 48 -3.64 3.98 18.68
N ASP A 49 -3.92 5.05 17.95
CA ASP A 49 -4.56 6.27 18.48
C ASP A 49 -6.10 6.20 18.40
N GLY A 50 -6.65 5.21 17.70
CA GLY A 50 -8.08 4.98 17.58
C GLY A 50 -8.81 5.93 16.61
N ASP A 51 -8.09 6.76 15.87
CA ASP A 51 -8.62 7.71 14.90
C ASP A 51 -8.86 7.10 13.51
N LYS A 52 -8.37 5.86 13.29
CA LYS A 52 -8.52 5.07 12.07
C LYS A 52 -8.84 3.62 12.39
N THR A 53 -9.32 2.88 11.39
CA THR A 53 -9.57 1.44 11.52
C THR A 53 -9.40 0.72 10.20
N ASN A 54 -8.90 -0.52 10.27
CA ASN A 54 -9.11 -1.49 9.21
C ASN A 54 -10.48 -2.16 9.38
N LEU A 55 -11.02 -2.68 8.30
CA LEU A 55 -12.21 -3.53 8.30
C LEU A 55 -11.85 -4.92 7.80
N VAL A 56 -12.31 -5.95 8.50
CA VAL A 56 -12.29 -7.33 8.03
C VAL A 56 -13.72 -7.85 8.04
N VAL A 57 -14.25 -8.12 6.85
CA VAL A 57 -15.65 -8.53 6.64
C VAL A 57 -15.65 -9.97 6.15
N TRP A 58 -16.40 -10.84 6.82
CA TRP A 58 -16.53 -12.26 6.52
C TRP A 58 -17.91 -12.56 5.96
N ILE A 59 -17.94 -13.32 4.85
CA ILE A 59 -19.16 -13.72 4.14
C ILE A 59 -19.09 -15.22 3.85
N GLY A 60 -20.21 -15.92 4.04
CA GLY A 60 -20.32 -17.35 3.80
C GLY A 60 -19.89 -18.21 4.99
N PRO A 61 -19.44 -19.45 4.77
CA PRO A 61 -19.15 -20.40 5.84
C PRO A 61 -17.96 -19.98 6.70
N GLU A 62 -17.87 -20.55 7.90
CA GLU A 62 -16.72 -20.33 8.78
C GLU A 62 -15.41 -20.78 8.12
N PRO A 63 -14.28 -20.10 8.42
CA PRO A 63 -12.97 -20.50 7.94
C PRO A 63 -12.61 -21.93 8.35
N THR A 64 -11.90 -22.63 7.47
CA THR A 64 -11.41 -24.00 7.71
C THR A 64 -9.90 -24.00 7.94
N GLU A 65 -9.37 -25.09 8.52
CA GLU A 65 -7.93 -25.22 8.82
C GLU A 65 -7.05 -25.15 7.55
N ASP A 66 -7.58 -25.59 6.39
CA ASP A 66 -6.88 -25.51 5.11
C ASP A 66 -6.94 -24.11 4.46
N ARG A 67 -7.62 -23.17 5.11
CA ARG A 67 -7.69 -21.75 4.73
C ARG A 67 -8.15 -21.54 3.30
N ARG A 68 -9.11 -22.34 2.82
CA ARG A 68 -9.78 -22.14 1.53
C ARG A 68 -10.59 -20.86 1.53
N GLY A 69 -10.90 -20.37 0.33
CA GLY A 69 -11.67 -19.15 0.12
C GLY A 69 -10.85 -18.06 -0.53
N LEU A 70 -11.32 -16.83 -0.43
CA LEU A 70 -10.73 -15.68 -1.10
C LEU A 70 -10.68 -14.47 -0.17
N VAL A 71 -9.60 -13.74 -0.21
CA VAL A 71 -9.49 -12.38 0.33
C VAL A 71 -9.54 -11.39 -0.83
N LEU A 72 -10.40 -10.37 -0.75
CA LEU A 72 -10.34 -9.17 -1.58
C LEU A 72 -9.86 -8.03 -0.68
N SER A 73 -8.72 -7.44 -1.01
CA SER A 73 -8.10 -6.39 -0.19
C SER A 73 -7.91 -5.10 -0.96
N GLY A 74 -8.06 -3.98 -0.25
CA GLY A 74 -7.76 -2.65 -0.76
C GLY A 74 -7.70 -1.62 0.36
N HIS A 75 -7.09 -0.46 0.07
CA HIS A 75 -6.99 0.63 1.04
C HIS A 75 -8.12 1.65 0.91
N MET A 76 -8.49 2.24 2.04
CA MET A 76 -9.56 3.24 2.15
C MET A 76 -9.05 4.66 2.02
N ASP A 77 -7.76 4.89 2.29
CA ASP A 77 -7.14 6.21 2.21
C ASP A 77 -6.79 6.60 0.76
N VAL A 78 -6.48 7.86 0.57
CA VAL A 78 -6.05 8.45 -0.69
C VAL A 78 -4.97 9.48 -0.44
N VAL A 79 -4.11 9.74 -1.45
CA VAL A 79 -3.17 10.86 -1.40
C VAL A 79 -3.89 12.21 -1.43
N PRO A 80 -3.27 13.31 -0.95
CA PRO A 80 -3.84 14.66 -1.05
C PRO A 80 -4.28 15.02 -2.48
N ALA A 81 -5.25 15.91 -2.60
CA ALA A 81 -5.78 16.42 -3.87
C ALA A 81 -5.73 17.95 -3.93
N GLU A 82 -4.68 18.54 -3.34
CA GLU A 82 -4.50 19.98 -3.21
C GLU A 82 -3.73 20.58 -4.39
N GLU A 83 -3.19 19.73 -5.28
CA GLU A 83 -2.44 20.16 -6.46
C GLU A 83 -3.33 20.91 -7.47
N ASP A 84 -2.75 21.91 -8.13
CA ASP A 84 -3.41 22.62 -9.21
C ASP A 84 -3.65 21.68 -10.41
N GLY A 85 -4.72 21.96 -11.19
CA GLY A 85 -5.01 21.23 -12.41
C GLY A 85 -6.23 20.33 -12.39
N TRP A 86 -6.95 20.23 -11.25
CA TRP A 86 -8.24 19.57 -11.21
C TRP A 86 -9.29 20.35 -12.00
N THR A 87 -10.03 19.67 -12.88
CA THR A 87 -11.12 20.27 -13.67
C THR A 87 -12.48 20.16 -13.00
N SER A 88 -12.58 19.37 -11.93
CA SER A 88 -13.77 19.19 -11.08
C SER A 88 -13.34 19.03 -9.62
N ASP A 89 -14.28 19.08 -8.69
CA ASP A 89 -14.02 18.74 -7.29
C ASP A 89 -13.49 17.31 -7.17
N PRO A 90 -12.28 17.09 -6.62
CA PRO A 90 -11.66 15.77 -6.52
C PRO A 90 -12.43 14.77 -5.65
N PHE A 91 -13.28 15.23 -4.74
CA PHE A 91 -14.12 14.39 -3.87
C PHE A 91 -15.58 14.29 -4.34
N THR A 92 -15.83 14.66 -5.59
CA THR A 92 -17.12 14.47 -6.28
C THR A 92 -16.91 13.64 -7.54
N LEU A 93 -17.50 12.44 -7.58
CA LEU A 93 -17.39 11.56 -8.75
C LEU A 93 -17.99 12.21 -9.98
N THR A 94 -17.15 12.51 -10.96
CA THR A 94 -17.56 13.19 -12.20
C THR A 94 -17.57 12.21 -13.36
N ASP A 95 -18.68 12.23 -14.14
CA ASP A 95 -18.80 11.43 -15.36
C ASP A 95 -18.04 12.10 -16.50
N GLY A 96 -16.91 11.53 -16.90
CA GLY A 96 -16.08 11.95 -18.04
C GLY A 96 -16.44 11.23 -19.35
N GLY A 97 -17.62 10.61 -19.44
CA GLY A 97 -18.08 9.84 -20.60
C GLY A 97 -17.63 8.38 -20.53
N ASP A 98 -16.43 8.06 -21.00
CA ASP A 98 -15.85 6.70 -20.97
C ASP A 98 -15.19 6.35 -19.64
N ARG A 99 -15.08 7.29 -18.70
CA ARG A 99 -14.40 7.18 -17.42
C ARG A 99 -15.08 7.95 -16.30
N TRP A 100 -14.80 7.59 -15.07
CA TRP A 100 -15.11 8.37 -13.89
C TRP A 100 -13.87 9.12 -13.42
N VAL A 101 -14.02 10.39 -13.06
CA VAL A 101 -12.92 11.27 -12.63
C VAL A 101 -13.15 11.67 -11.18
N ALA A 102 -12.21 11.32 -10.30
CA ALA A 102 -12.14 11.75 -8.91
C ALA A 102 -10.84 11.24 -8.27
N ARG A 103 -10.41 11.82 -7.14
CA ARG A 103 -9.35 11.28 -6.28
C ARG A 103 -9.81 9.95 -5.67
N GLY A 104 -8.98 8.90 -5.79
CA GLY A 104 -9.30 7.55 -5.33
C GLY A 104 -10.23 6.77 -6.27
N ALA A 105 -10.68 7.34 -7.39
CA ALA A 105 -11.47 6.57 -8.35
C ALA A 105 -10.67 5.39 -8.91
N CYS A 106 -9.40 5.61 -9.23
CA CYS A 106 -8.44 4.61 -9.71
C CYS A 106 -7.71 3.93 -8.55
N ASP A 107 -7.24 4.70 -7.58
CA ASP A 107 -6.38 4.25 -6.48
C ASP A 107 -7.01 4.57 -5.11
N MET A 108 -7.80 3.62 -4.46
CA MET A 108 -8.34 2.43 -5.13
C MET A 108 -9.81 2.20 -4.72
N LYS A 109 -10.58 3.30 -4.46
CA LYS A 109 -12.00 3.21 -4.06
C LYS A 109 -12.89 2.58 -5.14
N GLY A 110 -12.44 2.60 -6.44
CA GLY A 110 -13.09 1.85 -7.49
C GLY A 110 -13.14 0.36 -7.18
N PHE A 111 -12.00 -0.22 -6.78
CA PHE A 111 -11.97 -1.62 -6.37
C PHE A 111 -12.73 -1.87 -5.06
N LEU A 112 -12.70 -0.94 -4.10
CA LEU A 112 -13.49 -1.07 -2.87
C LEU A 112 -14.99 -1.14 -3.17
N ALA A 113 -15.50 -0.27 -4.06
CA ALA A 113 -16.91 -0.28 -4.49
C ALA A 113 -17.29 -1.61 -5.14
N LEU A 114 -16.46 -2.07 -6.07
CA LEU A 114 -16.64 -3.35 -6.76
C LEU A 114 -16.68 -4.53 -5.79
N ALA A 115 -15.68 -4.64 -4.89
CA ALA A 115 -15.58 -5.73 -3.92
C ALA A 115 -16.75 -5.72 -2.92
N THR A 116 -17.14 -4.51 -2.46
CA THR A 116 -18.26 -4.32 -1.53
C THR A 116 -19.60 -4.74 -2.17
N ASN A 117 -19.89 -4.32 -3.41
CA ASN A 117 -21.11 -4.69 -4.08
C ASN A 117 -21.16 -6.19 -4.41
N LEU A 118 -20.09 -6.77 -4.94
CA LEU A 118 -20.06 -8.21 -5.22
C LEU A 118 -20.28 -9.04 -3.94
N ALA A 119 -19.74 -8.60 -2.80
CA ALA A 119 -19.96 -9.24 -1.52
C ALA A 119 -21.42 -9.14 -1.06
N ALA A 120 -22.01 -7.95 -1.14
CA ALA A 120 -23.41 -7.73 -0.75
C ALA A 120 -24.40 -8.47 -1.65
N GLU A 121 -24.19 -8.45 -2.98
CA GLU A 121 -25.00 -9.22 -3.95
C GLU A 121 -24.91 -10.73 -3.68
N ALA A 122 -23.73 -11.21 -3.30
CA ALA A 122 -23.54 -12.62 -2.95
C ALA A 122 -24.36 -13.03 -1.72
N VAL A 123 -24.43 -12.16 -0.71
CA VAL A 123 -25.29 -12.38 0.48
C VAL A 123 -26.77 -12.38 0.08
N GLU A 124 -27.22 -11.42 -0.74
CA GLU A 124 -28.63 -11.38 -1.21
C GLU A 124 -29.00 -12.61 -2.05
N ALA A 125 -28.05 -13.15 -2.83
CA ALA A 125 -28.25 -14.37 -3.62
C ALA A 125 -28.25 -15.66 -2.78
N GLY A 126 -27.82 -15.58 -1.52
CA GLY A 126 -27.64 -16.70 -0.58
C GLY A 126 -26.28 -17.39 -0.67
N THR A 127 -25.68 -17.62 0.49
CA THR A 127 -24.34 -18.20 0.62
C THR A 127 -24.36 -19.65 1.13
N GLU A 128 -25.53 -20.26 1.32
CA GLU A 128 -25.69 -21.59 1.95
C GLU A 128 -25.01 -22.72 1.16
N ARG A 129 -24.73 -22.49 -0.13
CA ARG A 129 -24.05 -23.46 -1.00
C ARG A 129 -22.55 -23.21 -1.12
N TRP A 130 -22.06 -22.13 -0.51
CA TRP A 130 -20.62 -21.83 -0.56
C TRP A 130 -19.82 -22.86 0.23
N ARG A 131 -18.64 -23.19 -0.27
CA ARG A 131 -17.74 -24.17 0.31
C ARG A 131 -16.61 -23.57 1.11
N ALA A 132 -16.39 -22.26 0.91
CA ALA A 132 -15.33 -21.52 1.59
C ALA A 132 -15.70 -20.03 1.70
N PRO A 133 -15.18 -19.30 2.70
CA PRO A 133 -15.54 -17.91 2.92
C PRO A 133 -14.91 -16.95 1.91
N LEU A 134 -15.59 -15.83 1.72
CA LEU A 134 -15.01 -14.59 1.19
C LEU A 134 -14.68 -13.68 2.37
N ALA A 135 -13.48 -13.10 2.38
CA ALA A 135 -13.12 -12.04 3.31
C ALA A 135 -12.81 -10.75 2.55
N LEU A 136 -13.40 -9.61 2.97
CA LEU A 136 -12.93 -8.29 2.54
C LEU A 136 -11.96 -7.77 3.59
N VAL A 137 -10.81 -7.28 3.17
CA VAL A 137 -9.80 -6.67 4.04
C VAL A 137 -9.54 -5.25 3.54
N PHE A 138 -10.10 -4.26 4.22
CA PHE A 138 -9.96 -2.87 3.88
C PHE A 138 -9.07 -2.17 4.91
N THR A 139 -7.99 -1.58 4.42
CA THR A 139 -6.92 -1.01 5.24
C THR A 139 -6.96 0.52 5.26
N TYR A 140 -6.25 1.11 6.20
CA TYR A 140 -5.98 2.54 6.27
C TYR A 140 -4.50 2.82 6.04
N ASP A 141 -4.15 4.04 5.60
CA ASP A 141 -2.77 4.54 5.49
C ASP A 141 -1.82 3.64 4.69
N GLU A 142 -2.31 3.09 3.58
CA GLU A 142 -1.46 2.44 2.60
C GLU A 142 -0.48 3.44 2.00
N GLU A 143 -0.97 4.59 1.59
CA GLU A 143 -0.27 5.65 0.86
C GLU A 143 0.89 6.31 1.63
N VAL A 144 0.86 6.19 2.95
CA VAL A 144 1.91 6.73 3.83
C VAL A 144 2.81 5.65 4.43
N GLY A 145 2.69 4.39 3.96
CA GLY A 145 3.61 3.32 4.33
C GLY A 145 2.96 2.03 4.81
N THR A 146 1.79 1.67 4.26
CA THR A 146 1.09 0.40 4.50
C THR A 146 0.81 0.13 6.00
N LEU A 147 0.49 1.22 6.75
CA LEU A 147 0.41 1.16 8.21
C LEU A 147 -0.75 0.29 8.69
N GLY A 148 -1.89 0.32 7.99
CA GLY A 148 -3.05 -0.50 8.30
C GLY A 148 -2.77 -2.00 8.12
N ALA A 149 -2.15 -2.38 7.01
CA ALA A 149 -1.76 -3.77 6.77
C ALA A 149 -0.74 -4.27 7.80
N LYS A 150 0.23 -3.42 8.17
CA LYS A 150 1.13 -3.71 9.29
C LYS A 150 0.36 -3.96 10.58
N ARG A 151 -0.59 -3.08 10.90
CA ARG A 151 -1.41 -3.19 12.11
C ARG A 151 -2.22 -4.49 12.16
N LEU A 152 -2.73 -4.96 11.01
CA LEU A 152 -3.39 -6.27 10.92
C LEU A 152 -2.46 -7.40 11.34
N THR A 153 -1.19 -7.38 10.90
CA THR A 153 -0.23 -8.43 11.27
C THR A 153 0.11 -8.43 12.77
N GLU A 154 0.00 -7.30 13.43
CA GLU A 154 0.38 -7.11 14.83
C GLU A 154 -0.77 -7.36 15.82
N SER A 155 -2.03 -7.16 15.39
CA SER A 155 -3.14 -7.06 16.35
C SER A 155 -4.48 -7.65 15.93
N PHE A 156 -4.60 -8.23 14.72
CA PHE A 156 -5.84 -8.91 14.35
C PHE A 156 -5.84 -10.34 14.86
N PRO A 157 -6.71 -10.72 15.85
CA PRO A 157 -6.66 -12.03 16.46
C PRO A 157 -6.96 -13.18 15.50
N ASP A 158 -7.85 -12.95 14.51
CA ASP A 158 -8.28 -13.95 13.54
C ASP A 158 -7.43 -13.94 12.25
N ALA A 159 -6.27 -13.28 12.26
CA ALA A 159 -5.41 -13.16 11.07
C ALA A 159 -5.01 -14.53 10.48
N ALA A 160 -4.77 -15.51 11.32
CA ALA A 160 -4.43 -16.88 10.91
C ALA A 160 -5.60 -17.62 10.22
N ALA A 161 -6.85 -17.17 10.42
CA ALA A 161 -8.04 -17.75 9.80
C ALA A 161 -8.34 -17.18 8.40
N LEU A 162 -7.70 -16.08 7.99
CA LEU A 162 -7.91 -15.48 6.67
C LEU A 162 -7.63 -16.50 5.57
N PRO A 163 -8.47 -16.56 4.51
CA PRO A 163 -8.21 -17.38 3.33
C PRO A 163 -6.82 -17.12 2.75
N ARG A 164 -6.20 -18.18 2.25
CA ARG A 164 -4.83 -18.09 1.74
C ARG A 164 -4.74 -17.33 0.42
N SER A 165 -5.70 -17.52 -0.49
CA SER A 165 -5.73 -16.82 -1.77
C SER A 165 -6.22 -15.39 -1.61
N ALA A 166 -5.47 -14.40 -2.11
CA ALA A 166 -5.80 -13.00 -1.96
C ALA A 166 -5.61 -12.21 -3.26
N VAL A 167 -6.55 -11.30 -3.54
CA VAL A 167 -6.46 -10.28 -4.57
C VAL A 167 -6.32 -8.91 -3.89
N ILE A 168 -5.27 -8.19 -4.23
CA ILE A 168 -5.03 -6.81 -3.82
C ILE A 168 -5.40 -5.93 -5.01
N GLY A 169 -6.41 -5.09 -4.84
CA GLY A 169 -7.13 -4.43 -5.95
C GLY A 169 -6.46 -3.19 -6.52
N GLU A 170 -5.15 -3.08 -6.48
CA GLU A 170 -4.39 -1.96 -7.04
C GLU A 170 -4.58 -1.80 -8.55
N PRO A 171 -4.41 -0.57 -9.09
CA PRO A 171 -4.60 -0.29 -10.51
C PRO A 171 -3.50 -0.88 -11.38
N THR A 172 -3.75 -2.05 -11.98
CA THR A 172 -2.80 -2.79 -12.81
C THR A 172 -3.22 -2.90 -14.27
N SER A 173 -4.25 -2.19 -14.71
CA SER A 173 -4.89 -2.35 -16.03
C SER A 173 -5.25 -3.81 -16.30
N LEU A 174 -5.80 -4.48 -15.29
CA LEU A 174 -6.19 -5.91 -15.31
C LEU A 174 -5.05 -6.88 -15.66
N ARG A 175 -3.81 -6.48 -15.41
CA ARG A 175 -2.65 -7.37 -15.50
C ARG A 175 -2.40 -8.00 -14.13
N VAL A 176 -2.16 -9.30 -14.11
CA VAL A 176 -1.75 -9.99 -12.88
C VAL A 176 -0.32 -9.61 -12.53
N VAL A 177 -0.13 -9.06 -11.34
CA VAL A 177 1.19 -8.74 -10.79
C VAL A 177 1.48 -9.68 -9.64
N ARG A 178 2.65 -10.34 -9.68
CA ARG A 178 3.07 -11.35 -8.70
C ARG A 178 4.26 -10.96 -7.83
N ALA A 179 4.87 -9.82 -8.11
CA ALA A 179 6.01 -9.34 -7.34
C ALA A 179 6.06 -7.82 -7.28
N HIS A 180 6.43 -7.29 -6.13
CA HIS A 180 6.78 -5.89 -5.99
C HIS A 180 7.97 -5.69 -5.06
N LYS A 181 8.67 -4.55 -5.23
CA LYS A 181 9.70 -4.10 -4.30
C LYS A 181 9.05 -3.57 -3.02
N GLY A 182 9.76 -3.68 -1.91
CA GLY A 182 9.39 -2.97 -0.70
C GLY A 182 9.72 -1.47 -0.77
N HIS A 183 9.35 -0.75 0.28
CA HIS A 183 9.74 0.64 0.48
C HIS A 183 9.98 0.93 1.96
N VAL A 184 11.22 1.18 2.32
CA VAL A 184 11.63 1.52 3.68
C VAL A 184 12.07 2.98 3.69
N LYS A 185 11.52 3.77 4.59
CA LYS A 185 11.83 5.19 4.76
C LYS A 185 12.44 5.42 6.14
N VAL A 186 13.56 6.12 6.19
CA VAL A 186 14.27 6.44 7.44
C VAL A 186 14.65 7.91 7.45
N ARG A 187 14.56 8.53 8.62
CA ARG A 187 15.10 9.86 8.89
C ARG A 187 16.35 9.75 9.73
N LEU A 188 17.39 10.43 9.29
CA LEU A 188 18.66 10.57 9.99
C LEU A 188 18.73 12.00 10.53
N THR A 189 18.84 12.20 11.84
CA THR A 189 18.96 13.53 12.43
C THR A 189 20.31 13.70 13.08
N LEU A 190 21.08 14.69 12.63
CA LEU A 190 22.32 15.10 13.23
C LEU A 190 22.07 16.31 14.14
N HIS A 191 22.69 16.26 15.31
CA HIS A 191 22.59 17.31 16.32
C HIS A 191 23.92 18.00 16.47
N GLY A 192 23.88 19.33 16.50
CA GLY A 192 25.00 20.21 16.73
C GLY A 192 24.77 21.10 17.96
N VAL A 193 25.42 22.26 17.95
CA VAL A 193 25.30 23.29 19.00
C VAL A 193 25.19 24.64 18.30
N SER A 194 24.07 25.35 18.56
CA SER A 194 23.85 26.69 18.00
C SER A 194 24.81 27.71 18.56
N ALA A 195 25.35 28.59 17.71
CA ALA A 195 26.19 29.73 18.09
C ALA A 195 26.09 30.85 17.03
N HIS A 196 26.55 32.03 17.37
CA HIS A 196 26.72 33.09 16.38
C HIS A 196 27.82 32.71 15.38
N SER A 197 27.59 32.80 14.08
CA SER A 197 28.55 32.35 13.04
C SER A 197 29.90 33.05 13.09
N GLY A 198 30.00 34.23 13.68
CA GLY A 198 31.26 34.92 13.96
C GLY A 198 32.08 34.33 15.10
N TYR A 199 31.51 33.41 15.88
CA TYR A 199 32.16 32.71 17.00
C TYR A 199 31.98 31.20 16.86
N PRO A 200 32.41 30.57 15.74
CA PRO A 200 32.12 29.17 15.44
C PRO A 200 32.67 28.18 16.45
N HIS A 201 33.71 28.54 17.22
CA HIS A 201 34.29 27.73 18.28
C HIS A 201 33.36 27.50 19.49
N LEU A 202 32.26 28.25 19.59
CA LEU A 202 31.24 28.10 20.63
C LEU A 202 30.08 27.16 20.17
N GLY A 203 30.08 26.74 18.92
CA GLY A 203 29.06 25.89 18.35
C GLY A 203 29.60 24.60 17.75
N ALA A 204 28.66 23.78 17.23
CA ALA A 204 28.97 22.61 16.44
C ALA A 204 27.97 22.53 15.28
N ASN A 205 28.47 22.59 14.06
CA ASN A 205 27.66 22.65 12.86
C ASN A 205 27.09 21.27 12.49
N ALA A 206 25.77 21.08 12.48
CA ALA A 206 25.13 19.84 12.13
C ALA A 206 25.04 19.58 10.60
N ILE A 207 25.18 20.60 9.76
CA ILE A 207 25.13 20.48 8.31
C ILE A 207 26.42 19.88 7.75
N GLU A 208 27.58 20.19 8.32
CA GLU A 208 28.87 19.68 7.83
C GLU A 208 28.93 18.15 7.85
N PRO A 209 28.64 17.44 8.97
CA PRO A 209 28.59 15.99 8.99
C PRO A 209 27.43 15.42 8.15
N ALA A 210 26.29 16.15 7.97
CA ALA A 210 25.24 15.73 7.06
C ALA A 210 25.72 15.65 5.60
N GLY A 211 26.60 16.55 5.17
CA GLY A 211 27.24 16.49 3.86
C GLY A 211 28.08 15.21 3.69
N GLN A 212 28.82 14.80 4.72
CA GLN A 212 29.61 13.54 4.72
C GLN A 212 28.68 12.31 4.68
N VAL A 213 27.56 12.33 5.42
CA VAL A 213 26.55 11.27 5.38
C VAL A 213 25.97 11.14 3.98
N ILE A 214 25.63 12.24 3.31
CA ILE A 214 25.09 12.23 1.93
C ILE A 214 26.09 11.60 0.96
N GLU A 215 27.39 11.92 1.08
CA GLU A 215 28.45 11.31 0.25
C GLU A 215 28.56 9.81 0.48
N ALA A 216 28.53 9.36 1.75
CA ALA A 216 28.58 7.95 2.10
C ALA A 216 27.33 7.18 1.61
N LEU A 217 26.14 7.78 1.72
CA LEU A 217 24.91 7.20 1.18
C LEU A 217 24.91 7.14 -0.36
N ALA A 218 25.51 8.13 -1.03
CA ALA A 218 25.69 8.08 -2.48
C ALA A 218 26.71 7.00 -2.90
N ALA A 219 27.72 6.70 -2.05
CA ALA A 219 28.62 5.57 -2.27
C ALA A 219 27.86 4.24 -2.09
N LEU A 220 27.11 4.08 -1.00
CA LEU A 220 26.28 2.90 -0.75
C LEU A 220 25.27 2.67 -1.88
N ARG A 221 24.66 3.74 -2.43
CA ARG A 221 23.78 3.62 -3.61
C ARG A 221 24.52 2.96 -4.77
N ARG A 222 25.73 3.40 -5.11
CA ARG A 222 26.53 2.82 -6.20
C ARG A 222 26.89 1.36 -5.96
N GLU A 223 27.14 0.97 -4.71
CA GLU A 223 27.36 -0.42 -4.34
C GLU A 223 26.11 -1.25 -4.60
N LEU A 224 24.94 -0.80 -4.10
CA LEU A 224 23.65 -1.47 -4.30
C LEU A 224 23.28 -1.59 -5.79
N GLU A 225 23.58 -0.58 -6.61
CA GLU A 225 23.36 -0.60 -8.06
C GLU A 225 24.26 -1.63 -8.77
N ALA A 226 25.46 -1.89 -8.23
CA ALA A 226 26.41 -2.86 -8.79
C ALA A 226 26.14 -4.30 -8.33
N GLU A 227 25.36 -4.49 -7.28
CA GLU A 227 25.02 -5.81 -6.76
C GLU A 227 24.06 -6.56 -7.69
N ALA A 228 24.06 -7.90 -7.59
CA ALA A 228 23.19 -8.79 -8.33
C ALA A 228 22.26 -9.55 -7.36
N PRO A 229 21.25 -8.89 -6.79
CA PRO A 229 20.36 -9.50 -5.82
C PRO A 229 19.51 -10.63 -6.43
N PHE A 230 19.03 -11.55 -5.56
CA PHE A 230 18.04 -12.54 -5.96
C PHE A 230 16.79 -11.86 -6.54
N HIS A 231 16.14 -12.51 -7.49
CA HIS A 231 14.93 -12.06 -8.16
C HIS A 231 15.07 -10.75 -8.96
N ARG A 232 16.30 -10.30 -9.26
CA ARG A 232 16.55 -9.12 -10.10
C ARG A 232 15.96 -9.24 -11.50
N GLU A 233 15.84 -10.47 -12.00
CA GLU A 233 15.26 -10.79 -13.31
C GLU A 233 13.78 -10.41 -13.40
N LEU A 234 13.08 -10.33 -12.26
CA LEU A 234 11.70 -9.87 -12.20
C LEU A 234 11.57 -8.36 -12.43
N PHE A 235 12.64 -7.59 -12.25
CA PHE A 235 12.66 -6.13 -12.33
C PHE A 235 13.65 -5.63 -13.40
N PRO A 236 13.41 -5.93 -14.70
CA PRO A 236 14.41 -5.70 -15.75
C PRO A 236 14.80 -4.22 -15.92
N GLU A 237 13.91 -3.28 -15.62
CA GLU A 237 14.19 -1.85 -15.71
C GLU A 237 15.08 -1.36 -14.55
N VAL A 238 14.91 -1.93 -13.34
CA VAL A 238 15.66 -1.55 -12.13
C VAL A 238 16.04 -2.83 -11.39
N PRO A 239 17.04 -3.62 -11.88
CA PRO A 239 17.39 -4.94 -11.34
C PRO A 239 18.24 -4.90 -10.07
N PHE A 240 18.17 -3.84 -9.30
CA PHE A 240 18.95 -3.59 -8.09
C PHE A 240 18.07 -2.94 -7.00
N VAL A 241 18.63 -2.77 -5.81
CA VAL A 241 17.99 -2.05 -4.68
C VAL A 241 18.19 -0.54 -4.89
N PRO A 242 17.13 0.22 -5.24
CA PRO A 242 17.24 1.67 -5.30
C PRO A 242 17.42 2.27 -3.90
N LEU A 243 18.34 3.23 -3.80
CA LEU A 243 18.48 4.11 -2.63
C LEU A 243 18.29 5.55 -3.10
N ASN A 244 17.38 6.27 -2.50
CA ASN A 244 17.10 7.67 -2.79
C ASN A 244 17.28 8.53 -1.52
N ILE A 245 18.07 9.58 -1.62
CA ILE A 245 18.13 10.64 -0.60
C ILE A 245 17.03 11.63 -1.01
N GLY A 246 15.90 11.60 -0.28
CA GLY A 246 14.68 12.29 -0.69
C GLY A 246 14.64 13.74 -0.26
N THR A 247 14.98 14.04 0.99
CA THR A 247 14.95 15.38 1.55
C THR A 247 16.16 15.65 2.43
N ILE A 248 16.50 16.94 2.57
CA ILE A 248 17.45 17.46 3.56
C ILE A 248 16.94 18.78 4.11
N HIS A 249 16.93 18.92 5.43
CA HIS A 249 16.51 20.12 6.12
C HIS A 249 17.46 20.44 7.27
N GLY A 250 18.07 21.63 7.27
CA GLY A 250 18.98 22.04 8.32
C GLY A 250 19.28 23.54 8.34
N GLY A 251 19.58 24.03 9.54
CA GLY A 251 19.86 25.45 9.75
C GLY A 251 18.61 26.32 9.79
N SER A 252 18.76 27.56 10.33
CA SER A 252 17.67 28.54 10.47
C SER A 252 18.01 29.88 9.85
N ALA A 253 19.28 30.29 9.89
CA ALA A 253 19.77 31.57 9.36
C ALA A 253 21.29 31.49 9.06
N ILE A 254 21.74 32.26 8.06
CA ILE A 254 23.14 32.22 7.60
C ILE A 254 24.16 32.70 8.67
N ASN A 255 23.72 33.49 9.62
CA ASN A 255 24.54 34.00 10.72
C ASN A 255 24.46 33.19 12.02
N VAL A 256 23.87 31.98 11.96
CA VAL A 256 23.74 31.03 13.07
C VAL A 256 24.39 29.72 12.68
N VAL A 257 25.23 29.16 13.58
CA VAL A 257 25.76 27.79 13.44
C VAL A 257 24.61 26.81 13.58
N PRO A 258 24.32 25.93 12.59
CA PRO A 258 23.18 25.02 12.64
C PRO A 258 23.33 23.97 13.74
N ASP A 259 22.32 23.82 14.58
CA ASP A 259 22.27 22.84 15.67
C ASP A 259 21.51 21.56 15.29
N ARG A 260 20.88 21.53 14.10
CA ARG A 260 20.16 20.37 13.60
C ARG A 260 20.21 20.28 12.08
N CYS A 261 20.39 19.04 11.58
CA CYS A 261 20.18 18.70 10.17
C CYS A 261 19.54 17.33 10.07
N ALA A 262 18.42 17.23 9.33
CA ALA A 262 17.71 15.98 9.07
C ALA A 262 17.83 15.59 7.59
N VAL A 263 18.09 14.31 7.33
CA VAL A 263 18.18 13.73 5.99
C VAL A 263 17.19 12.56 5.92
N GLU A 264 16.30 12.53 4.93
CA GLU A 264 15.37 11.42 4.74
C GLU A 264 15.78 10.58 3.53
N VAL A 265 15.80 9.27 3.74
CA VAL A 265 16.28 8.28 2.79
C VAL A 265 15.23 7.20 2.58
N GLY A 266 14.98 6.88 1.32
CA GLY A 266 14.15 5.75 0.91
C GLY A 266 15.00 4.65 0.27
N VAL A 267 14.78 3.40 0.67
CA VAL A 267 15.36 2.21 0.01
C VAL A 267 14.26 1.25 -0.39
N ARG A 268 14.44 0.55 -1.52
CA ARG A 268 13.43 -0.36 -2.03
C ARG A 268 13.98 -1.79 -2.14
N PRO A 269 13.82 -2.62 -1.07
CA PRO A 269 14.27 -4.01 -1.08
C PRO A 269 13.57 -4.82 -2.17
N LEU A 270 14.32 -5.69 -2.85
CA LEU A 270 13.76 -6.74 -3.70
C LEU A 270 13.30 -7.92 -2.83
N PRO A 271 12.39 -8.77 -3.33
CA PRO A 271 12.07 -10.04 -2.66
C PRO A 271 13.33 -10.82 -2.28
N GLY A 272 13.36 -11.37 -1.07
CA GLY A 272 14.52 -12.06 -0.52
C GLY A 272 15.52 -11.17 0.24
N ILE A 273 15.36 -9.84 0.20
CA ILE A 273 16.15 -8.90 1.00
C ILE A 273 15.27 -8.32 2.10
N THR A 274 15.74 -8.37 3.34
CA THR A 274 14.99 -7.81 4.46
C THR A 274 15.24 -6.31 4.64
N SER A 275 14.22 -5.60 5.12
CA SER A 275 14.37 -4.19 5.51
C SER A 275 15.46 -3.99 6.54
N ALA A 276 15.59 -4.92 7.51
CA ALA A 276 16.60 -4.84 8.57
C ALA A 276 18.05 -4.88 8.02
N GLU A 277 18.32 -5.72 7.00
CA GLU A 277 19.65 -5.78 6.37
C GLU A 277 20.01 -4.45 5.70
N LEU A 278 19.06 -3.84 4.97
CA LEU A 278 19.30 -2.56 4.29
C LEU A 278 19.44 -1.40 5.28
N LEU A 279 18.58 -1.36 6.31
CA LEU A 279 18.66 -0.36 7.37
C LEU A 279 20.01 -0.42 8.08
N ALA A 280 20.52 -1.62 8.41
CA ALA A 280 21.83 -1.78 9.02
C ALA A 280 22.98 -1.26 8.13
N ARG A 281 22.86 -1.38 6.81
CA ARG A 281 23.84 -0.81 5.86
C ARG A 281 23.77 0.71 5.83
N VAL A 282 22.56 1.27 5.75
CA VAL A 282 22.33 2.73 5.78
C VAL A 282 22.84 3.33 7.09
N GLU A 283 22.50 2.71 8.22
CA GLU A 283 22.92 3.16 9.55
C GLU A 283 24.44 3.13 9.70
N ARG A 284 25.09 2.05 9.28
CA ARG A 284 26.56 1.94 9.34
C ARG A 284 27.22 3.02 8.49
N ALA A 285 26.80 3.16 7.22
CA ALA A 285 27.39 4.16 6.33
C ALA A 285 27.25 5.58 6.90
N ALA A 286 26.08 5.89 7.48
CA ALA A 286 25.84 7.20 8.05
C ALA A 286 26.62 7.45 9.36
N ARG A 287 26.70 6.46 10.26
CA ARG A 287 27.45 6.58 11.53
C ARG A 287 28.95 6.72 11.30
N ASP A 288 29.51 5.91 10.39
CA ASP A 288 30.93 5.94 10.07
C ASP A 288 31.32 7.29 9.46
N ALA A 289 30.47 7.86 8.58
CA ALA A 289 30.75 9.13 7.94
C ALA A 289 30.53 10.35 8.85
N ALA A 290 29.57 10.27 9.78
CA ALA A 290 29.26 11.39 10.66
C ALA A 290 30.19 11.51 11.86
N ALA A 291 31.06 10.52 12.16
CA ALA A 291 31.86 10.52 13.37
C ALA A 291 32.70 11.83 13.53
N PRO A 292 32.75 12.43 14.72
CA PRO A 292 32.27 11.92 16.01
C PRO A 292 30.79 12.20 16.32
N PHE A 293 30.03 12.79 15.40
CA PHE A 293 28.60 12.98 15.56
C PHE A 293 27.89 11.62 15.49
N MET A 294 26.84 11.46 16.30
CA MET A 294 26.01 10.24 16.30
C MET A 294 24.61 10.60 15.80
N PRO A 295 24.27 10.26 14.53
CA PRO A 295 22.93 10.52 14.02
C PRO A 295 21.89 9.68 14.75
N ASP A 296 20.73 10.29 15.07
CA ASP A 296 19.55 9.57 15.47
C ASP A 296 18.89 8.94 14.24
N PHE A 297 18.37 7.72 14.38
CA PHE A 297 17.67 6.99 13.35
C PHE A 297 16.20 6.84 13.73
N GLU A 298 15.32 7.31 12.88
CA GLU A 298 13.86 7.16 13.00
C GLU A 298 13.36 6.37 11.79
N LEU A 299 12.78 5.19 12.02
CA LEU A 299 12.07 4.45 10.96
C LEU A 299 10.72 5.13 10.72
N LEU A 300 10.54 5.73 9.54
CA LEU A 300 9.32 6.42 9.17
C LEU A 300 8.26 5.46 8.66
N SER A 301 8.66 4.49 7.81
CA SER A 301 7.78 3.43 7.33
C SER A 301 8.58 2.22 6.85
N ASP A 302 7.94 1.05 6.90
CA ASP A 302 8.46 -0.21 6.36
C ASP A 302 7.34 -0.92 5.61
N SER A 303 7.40 -0.93 4.29
CA SER A 303 6.51 -1.70 3.42
C SER A 303 7.34 -2.85 2.83
N PRO A 304 7.14 -4.10 3.26
CA PRO A 304 7.96 -5.23 2.81
C PRO A 304 7.78 -5.51 1.32
N PRO A 305 8.79 -6.10 0.65
CA PRO A 305 8.60 -6.63 -0.70
C PRO A 305 7.68 -7.86 -0.71
N MET A 306 7.09 -8.16 -1.85
CA MET A 306 6.22 -9.32 -2.05
C MET A 306 6.67 -10.16 -3.25
N LEU A 307 6.56 -11.48 -3.12
CA LEU A 307 6.72 -12.43 -4.22
C LEU A 307 5.72 -13.57 -4.10
N LEU A 308 4.79 -13.65 -5.03
CA LEU A 308 3.85 -14.74 -5.16
C LEU A 308 4.45 -15.86 -6.03
N ALA A 309 4.35 -17.12 -5.56
CA ALA A 309 4.79 -18.27 -6.32
C ALA A 309 3.92 -18.47 -7.59
N GLU A 310 4.53 -18.81 -8.71
CA GLU A 310 3.79 -19.12 -9.95
C GLU A 310 2.83 -20.30 -9.81
N ALA A 311 3.17 -21.24 -8.92
CA ALA A 311 2.34 -22.39 -8.62
C ALA A 311 1.14 -22.08 -7.71
N ALA A 312 1.06 -20.90 -7.13
CA ALA A 312 -0.05 -20.53 -6.25
C ALA A 312 -1.41 -20.57 -7.00
N PRO A 313 -2.46 -21.13 -6.39
CA PRO A 313 -3.76 -21.25 -7.05
C PRO A 313 -4.30 -19.93 -7.59
N ILE A 314 -4.22 -18.85 -6.81
CA ILE A 314 -4.69 -17.53 -7.21
C ILE A 314 -3.92 -16.99 -8.43
N HIS A 315 -2.59 -17.19 -8.49
CA HIS A 315 -1.78 -16.76 -9.64
C HIS A 315 -2.22 -17.48 -10.92
N ARG A 316 -2.31 -18.82 -10.86
CA ARG A 316 -2.72 -19.64 -12.02
C ARG A 316 -4.12 -19.29 -12.49
N HIS A 317 -5.05 -19.13 -11.55
CA HIS A 317 -6.43 -18.78 -11.86
C HIS A 317 -6.54 -17.42 -12.57
N LEU A 318 -5.97 -16.36 -11.99
CA LEU A 318 -6.03 -15.02 -12.59
C LEU A 318 -5.32 -14.96 -13.93
N CYS A 319 -4.11 -15.55 -14.05
CA CYS A 319 -3.40 -15.62 -15.32
C CYS A 319 -4.21 -16.30 -16.41
N ALA A 320 -4.86 -17.43 -16.08
CA ALA A 320 -5.75 -18.12 -17.01
C ALA A 320 -6.97 -17.28 -17.43
N LEU A 321 -7.56 -16.53 -16.50
CA LEU A 321 -8.70 -15.66 -16.78
C LEU A 321 -8.37 -14.56 -17.79
N VAL A 322 -7.18 -13.96 -17.70
CA VAL A 322 -6.78 -12.82 -18.55
C VAL A 322 -5.84 -13.23 -19.70
N GLY A 323 -5.56 -14.50 -19.88
CA GLY A 323 -4.67 -14.99 -20.94
C GLY A 323 -3.19 -14.59 -20.75
N GLN A 324 -2.76 -14.37 -19.51
CA GLN A 324 -1.38 -14.03 -19.16
C GLN A 324 -0.61 -15.29 -18.80
N THR A 325 0.60 -15.48 -19.34
CA THR A 325 1.40 -16.69 -19.08
C THR A 325 1.97 -16.70 -17.66
N VAL A 326 2.47 -15.56 -17.18
CA VAL A 326 3.06 -15.38 -15.85
C VAL A 326 2.80 -13.97 -15.36
N GLY A 327 2.63 -13.78 -14.05
CA GLY A 327 2.42 -12.47 -13.46
C GLY A 327 3.59 -11.52 -13.68
N ALA A 328 3.29 -10.24 -13.87
CA ALA A 328 4.25 -9.16 -13.99
C ALA A 328 4.87 -8.79 -12.62
N SER A 329 5.76 -7.81 -12.62
CA SER A 329 6.31 -7.17 -11.43
C SER A 329 6.18 -5.65 -11.51
N VAL A 330 6.18 -4.99 -10.35
CA VAL A 330 6.13 -3.53 -10.23
C VAL A 330 7.16 -3.04 -9.21
N SER A 331 7.58 -1.79 -9.33
CA SER A 331 8.61 -1.21 -8.46
C SER A 331 8.05 -0.42 -7.27
N TYR A 332 6.73 -0.23 -7.17
CA TYR A 332 6.07 0.34 -6.00
C TYR A 332 5.73 -0.76 -4.98
N ALA A 333 5.48 -0.39 -3.74
CA ALA A 333 5.04 -1.31 -2.69
C ALA A 333 3.53 -1.20 -2.52
N THR A 334 2.91 -2.24 -1.97
CA THR A 334 1.50 -2.32 -1.63
C THR A 334 1.31 -3.05 -0.30
N ASP A 335 0.10 -3.12 0.21
CA ASP A 335 -0.27 -3.91 1.40
C ASP A 335 0.06 -5.40 1.28
N ALA A 336 0.22 -5.91 0.05
CA ALA A 336 0.52 -7.32 -0.20
C ALA A 336 1.77 -7.81 0.55
N GLY A 337 2.77 -6.93 0.73
CA GLY A 337 3.99 -7.26 1.46
C GLY A 337 3.73 -7.64 2.92
N TRP A 338 2.83 -6.95 3.61
CA TRP A 338 2.42 -7.29 4.98
C TRP A 338 1.44 -8.46 5.01
N LEU A 339 0.45 -8.49 4.11
CA LEU A 339 -0.54 -9.56 4.06
C LEU A 339 0.12 -10.92 3.77
N GLN A 340 1.20 -10.95 2.96
CA GLN A 340 1.98 -12.16 2.74
C GLN A 340 2.64 -12.69 4.04
N ARG A 341 2.96 -11.84 5.01
CA ARG A 341 3.47 -12.26 6.33
C ARG A 341 2.41 -12.98 7.18
N LEU A 342 1.13 -12.79 6.89
CA LEU A 342 0.03 -13.58 7.43
C LEU A 342 -0.15 -14.94 6.73
N GLY A 343 0.71 -15.24 5.75
CA GLY A 343 0.67 -16.47 4.96
C GLY A 343 -0.34 -16.43 3.82
N LEU A 344 -0.73 -15.23 3.34
CA LEU A 344 -1.58 -15.09 2.16
C LEU A 344 -0.75 -15.18 0.88
N ASP A 345 -1.30 -15.83 -0.13
CA ASP A 345 -0.80 -15.83 -1.51
C ASP A 345 -1.43 -14.62 -2.23
N CYS A 346 -0.75 -13.48 -2.19
CA CYS A 346 -1.26 -12.21 -2.70
C CYS A 346 -0.96 -12.04 -4.18
N ALA A 347 -1.99 -11.89 -5.01
CA ALA A 347 -1.89 -11.39 -6.38
C ALA A 347 -2.39 -9.95 -6.44
N ILE A 348 -1.67 -9.06 -7.09
CA ILE A 348 -2.11 -7.68 -7.27
C ILE A 348 -2.84 -7.61 -8.61
N PHE A 349 -4.09 -7.15 -8.59
CA PHE A 349 -4.95 -7.16 -9.76
C PHE A 349 -6.15 -6.24 -9.58
N GLY A 350 -6.28 -5.23 -10.42
CA GLY A 350 -7.43 -4.33 -10.38
C GLY A 350 -7.54 -3.45 -11.64
N PRO A 351 -8.66 -2.73 -11.76
CA PRO A 351 -8.92 -1.82 -12.87
C PRO A 351 -8.15 -0.52 -12.71
N GLY A 352 -7.91 0.16 -13.84
CA GLY A 352 -7.17 1.41 -13.88
C GLY A 352 -5.66 1.24 -13.93
N THR A 353 -4.94 2.33 -14.05
CA THR A 353 -3.48 2.34 -14.18
C THR A 353 -2.84 3.27 -13.18
N ILE A 354 -1.71 2.84 -12.59
CA ILE A 354 -0.89 3.66 -11.69
C ILE A 354 -0.39 4.96 -12.35
N GLU A 355 -0.39 5.03 -13.68
CA GLU A 355 0.08 6.21 -14.42
C GLU A 355 -0.78 7.46 -14.20
N VAL A 356 -2.07 7.28 -13.86
CA VAL A 356 -3.00 8.38 -13.56
C VAL A 356 -3.22 8.59 -12.07
N ALA A 357 -2.83 7.64 -11.24
CA ALA A 357 -2.86 7.76 -9.79
C ALA A 357 -1.97 8.92 -9.32
N HIS A 358 -2.29 9.52 -8.18
CA HIS A 358 -1.55 10.62 -7.55
C HIS A 358 -1.42 11.89 -8.41
N LYS A 359 -2.26 12.03 -9.45
CA LYS A 359 -2.27 13.19 -10.35
C LYS A 359 -3.63 13.88 -10.35
N PRO A 360 -3.69 15.19 -10.71
CA PRO A 360 -4.96 15.85 -11.00
C PRO A 360 -5.73 15.11 -12.11
N ASN A 361 -7.06 15.09 -11.97
CA ASN A 361 -7.94 14.35 -12.88
C ASN A 361 -7.67 12.84 -12.94
N GLU A 362 -7.24 12.26 -11.81
CA GLU A 362 -7.24 10.82 -11.63
C GLU A 362 -8.56 10.24 -12.11
N HIS A 363 -8.52 9.11 -12.82
CA HIS A 363 -9.73 8.57 -13.42
C HIS A 363 -9.70 7.05 -13.55
N LEU A 364 -10.88 6.46 -13.58
CA LEU A 364 -11.09 5.03 -13.76
C LEU A 364 -11.91 4.78 -15.03
N PRO A 365 -11.37 4.05 -16.04
CA PRO A 365 -12.13 3.70 -17.24
C PRO A 365 -13.32 2.78 -16.90
N LYS A 366 -14.52 3.15 -17.34
CA LYS A 366 -15.76 2.38 -17.08
C LYS A 366 -15.70 0.97 -17.65
N ALA A 367 -15.08 0.80 -18.82
CA ALA A 367 -14.91 -0.50 -19.46
C ALA A 367 -13.98 -1.42 -18.64
N GLU A 368 -12.88 -0.89 -18.08
CA GLU A 368 -11.98 -1.69 -17.22
C GLU A 368 -12.65 -2.04 -15.89
N PHE A 369 -13.42 -1.12 -15.30
CA PHE A 369 -14.20 -1.42 -14.10
C PHE A 369 -15.19 -2.55 -14.33
N ALA A 370 -15.96 -2.51 -15.44
CA ALA A 370 -16.90 -3.55 -15.77
C ALA A 370 -16.21 -4.91 -16.01
N ALA A 371 -15.08 -4.92 -16.70
CA ALA A 371 -14.27 -6.11 -16.91
C ALA A 371 -13.70 -6.66 -15.58
N ALA A 372 -13.18 -5.78 -14.71
CA ALA A 372 -12.71 -6.17 -13.37
C ALA A 372 -13.82 -6.83 -12.56
N ARG A 373 -15.02 -6.25 -12.58
CA ARG A 373 -16.17 -6.79 -11.88
C ARG A 373 -16.51 -8.21 -12.30
N GLU A 374 -16.53 -8.48 -13.61
CA GLU A 374 -16.75 -9.82 -14.14
C GLU A 374 -15.63 -10.80 -13.70
N LEU A 375 -14.36 -10.40 -13.83
CA LEU A 375 -13.22 -11.24 -13.49
C LEU A 375 -13.15 -11.55 -11.99
N VAL A 376 -13.43 -10.56 -11.13
CA VAL A 376 -13.48 -10.74 -9.67
C VAL A 376 -14.68 -11.61 -9.28
N ALA A 377 -15.85 -11.43 -9.88
CA ALA A 377 -17.02 -12.29 -9.64
C ALA A 377 -16.71 -13.76 -9.97
N ARG A 378 -16.06 -14.02 -11.11
CA ARG A 378 -15.59 -15.37 -11.49
C ARG A 378 -14.56 -15.93 -10.50
N THR A 379 -13.70 -15.07 -9.96
CA THR A 379 -12.72 -15.47 -8.95
C THR A 379 -13.39 -15.84 -7.63
N ILE A 380 -14.37 -15.04 -7.17
CA ILE A 380 -15.21 -15.39 -6.01
C ILE A 380 -15.91 -16.75 -6.23
N HIS A 381 -16.54 -16.94 -7.40
CA HIS A 381 -17.21 -18.20 -7.74
C HIS A 381 -16.25 -19.39 -7.62
N HIS A 382 -15.05 -19.28 -8.23
CA HIS A 382 -14.07 -20.38 -8.23
C HIS A 382 -13.59 -20.71 -6.81
N PHE A 383 -13.18 -19.73 -6.01
CA PHE A 383 -12.60 -19.98 -4.69
C PHE A 383 -13.62 -20.22 -3.58
N CYS A 384 -14.81 -19.63 -3.67
CA CYS A 384 -15.79 -19.72 -2.60
C CYS A 384 -16.92 -20.72 -2.86
N GLN A 385 -17.30 -20.93 -4.13
CA GLN A 385 -18.41 -21.84 -4.48
C GLN A 385 -17.93 -23.19 -4.99
N GLU A 386 -16.94 -23.24 -5.86
CA GLU A 386 -16.39 -24.51 -6.37
C GLU A 386 -15.39 -25.14 -5.40
N GLY A 387 -14.75 -24.33 -4.56
CA GLY A 387 -13.83 -24.76 -3.51
C GLY A 387 -12.36 -24.75 -3.92
N GLY A 388 -12.02 -24.05 -5.05
CA GLY A 388 -10.70 -23.58 -5.49
C GLY A 388 -9.60 -24.60 -5.68
#